data_2e47a6d2dd065a688046708b98b05d0e
#
_entry.id   2e47a6d2dd065a688046708b98b05d0e
#
_cell.length_a   1.000
_cell.length_b   1.000
_cell.length_c   1.000
_cell.angle_alpha   90.00
_cell.angle_beta   90.00
_cell.angle_gamma   90.00
#
_symmetry.space_group_name_H-M   'P 1'
#
loop_
_entity.id
_entity.type
_entity.pdbx_description
1 polymer ?
#
loop_
_entity_poly.entity_id
_entity_poly.type
_entity_poly.pdbx_seq_one_letter_code
_entity_poly.pdbx_strand_id
1 'polypeptide(L)'
;MADMETNTDTAPGKVPSEGSEADVTADMDEDSGGGREAIAGGIMVGLTVLAALLLRWRSGPNFIDTWGSSLVHPAPHNSTWVHITQIRSTSFLVAGSILAAVVVIARDRWRALACLITPTLAVLLTEYFLKPVIARRYEQVLTFPSGSTTVVAAVAMAWIIAVPRWIRPVVVIIGAFVVGLECMAVVALQWHFPSDAIGGAVFGAGMVLLVDGLIHLAVGSARGRQASATPTPAVDAPSS
;
A
#
# COMPACT_ATOMS: atom_id res chain seq x y z
N MET A 1 14.67 51.98 65.87
CA MET A 1 15.11 52.25 64.54
C MET A 1 15.05 50.91 63.84
N ALA A 2 13.93 50.62 63.20
CA ALA A 2 13.57 49.33 62.66
C ALA A 2 13.28 49.55 61.18
N ASP A 3 14.09 48.99 60.34
CA ASP A 3 13.88 48.97 58.88
C ASP A 3 13.00 47.79 58.52
N MET A 4 11.92 48.09 57.89
CA MET A 4 10.88 47.20 57.47
C MET A 4 11.07 46.98 55.96
N GLU A 5 11.77 45.89 55.54
CA GLU A 5 11.89 45.47 54.16
C GLU A 5 10.63 44.68 53.73
N THR A 6 9.87 45.23 52.85
CA THR A 6 8.74 44.59 52.16
C THR A 6 9.29 43.85 50.94
N ASN A 7 9.38 42.55 51.05
CA ASN A 7 9.69 41.68 49.93
C ASN A 7 8.39 41.35 49.13
N THR A 8 8.23 42.00 47.98
CA THR A 8 7.16 41.67 47.01
C THR A 8 7.70 40.63 46.00
N ASP A 9 7.51 39.38 46.33
CA ASP A 9 7.83 38.24 45.45
C ASP A 9 6.73 38.10 44.38
N THR A 10 6.96 38.76 43.23
CA THR A 10 6.13 38.60 42.02
C THR A 10 6.57 37.33 41.30
N ALA A 11 5.80 36.24 41.45
CA ALA A 11 5.99 35.04 40.72
C ALA A 11 5.88 35.30 39.18
N PRO A 12 6.84 34.85 38.35
CA PRO A 12 6.76 35.00 36.92
C PRO A 12 5.60 34.18 36.38
N GLY A 13 4.72 34.79 35.61
CA GLY A 13 3.61 34.17 34.92
C GLY A 13 4.09 33.01 34.05
N LYS A 14 3.48 31.86 34.24
CA LYS A 14 3.70 30.63 33.45
C LYS A 14 3.27 30.91 32.03
N VAL A 15 4.24 31.14 31.14
CA VAL A 15 4.00 31.23 29.69
C VAL A 15 3.45 29.88 29.24
N PRO A 16 2.33 29.83 28.49
CA PRO A 16 1.83 28.57 27.94
C PRO A 16 2.92 27.98 27.04
N SER A 17 3.25 26.71 27.26
CA SER A 17 4.27 26.02 26.47
C SER A 17 3.83 25.92 25.00
N GLU A 18 4.69 26.35 24.09
CA GLU A 18 4.54 26.22 22.62
C GLU A 18 4.40 24.77 22.11
N GLY A 19 4.29 23.79 23.02
CA GLY A 19 4.11 22.37 22.68
C GLY A 19 2.75 21.98 22.12
N SER A 20 1.72 22.86 22.22
CA SER A 20 0.35 22.50 21.82
C SER A 20 0.10 22.60 20.30
N GLU A 21 0.72 23.53 19.60
CA GLU A 21 0.48 23.71 18.15
C GLU A 21 1.22 22.70 17.28
N ALA A 22 2.44 22.29 17.69
CA ALA A 22 3.22 21.29 16.95
C ALA A 22 2.59 19.89 17.05
N ASP A 23 1.94 19.58 18.17
CA ASP A 23 1.29 18.28 18.40
C ASP A 23 -0.03 18.20 17.59
N VAL A 24 -0.78 19.30 17.47
CA VAL A 24 -2.02 19.37 16.67
C VAL A 24 -1.73 19.28 15.17
N THR A 25 -0.65 19.90 14.69
CA THR A 25 -0.29 19.83 13.27
C THR A 25 0.25 18.45 12.88
N ALA A 26 0.97 17.75 13.76
CA ALA A 26 1.44 16.40 13.52
C ALA A 26 0.27 15.40 13.43
N ASP A 27 -0.76 15.55 14.26
CA ASP A 27 -1.96 14.69 14.25
C ASP A 27 -2.83 14.93 12.99
N MET A 28 -2.91 16.17 12.50
CA MET A 28 -3.62 16.51 11.25
C MET A 28 -2.92 15.97 9.98
N ASP A 29 -1.58 15.89 9.98
CA ASP A 29 -0.81 15.34 8.85
C ASP A 29 -0.91 13.81 8.78
N GLU A 30 -1.06 13.12 9.92
CA GLU A 30 -1.23 11.67 9.97
C GLU A 30 -2.60 11.23 9.47
N ASP A 31 -3.66 11.97 9.78
CA ASP A 31 -5.05 11.69 9.32
C ASP A 31 -5.23 11.95 7.81
N SER A 32 -4.46 12.88 7.21
CA SER A 32 -4.46 13.14 5.77
C SER A 32 -3.80 12.02 4.95
N GLY A 33 -2.94 11.21 5.55
CA GLY A 33 -2.19 10.14 4.88
C GLY A 33 -3.09 9.00 4.41
N GLY A 34 -3.99 8.52 5.26
CA GLY A 34 -4.89 7.40 4.95
C GLY A 34 -5.82 7.69 3.77
N GLY A 35 -6.35 8.92 3.68
CA GLY A 35 -7.19 9.34 2.56
C GLY A 35 -6.47 9.33 1.22
N ARG A 36 -5.24 9.81 1.16
CA ARG A 36 -4.42 9.86 -0.07
C ARG A 36 -4.05 8.44 -0.54
N GLU A 37 -3.68 7.56 0.38
CA GLU A 37 -3.35 6.17 0.09
C GLU A 37 -4.60 5.42 -0.44
N ALA A 38 -5.77 5.60 0.18
CA ALA A 38 -7.02 5.01 -0.29
C ALA A 38 -7.41 5.50 -1.69
N ILE A 39 -7.28 6.80 -1.97
CA ILE A 39 -7.59 7.38 -3.29
C ILE A 39 -6.61 6.82 -4.34
N ALA A 40 -5.31 6.85 -4.08
CA ALA A 40 -4.31 6.34 -5.00
C ALA A 40 -4.53 4.84 -5.29
N GLY A 41 -4.73 4.04 -4.27
CA GLY A 41 -5.03 2.61 -4.40
C GLY A 41 -6.34 2.37 -5.16
N GLY A 42 -7.39 3.13 -4.84
CA GLY A 42 -8.68 3.07 -5.53
C GLY A 42 -8.58 3.40 -7.02
N ILE A 43 -7.79 4.41 -7.39
CA ILE A 43 -7.52 4.75 -8.80
C ILE A 43 -6.80 3.59 -9.50
N MET A 44 -5.76 3.02 -8.89
CA MET A 44 -5.00 1.92 -9.48
C MET A 44 -5.86 0.67 -9.69
N VAL A 45 -6.65 0.28 -8.69
CA VAL A 45 -7.60 -0.83 -8.79
C VAL A 45 -8.67 -0.52 -9.85
N GLY A 46 -9.22 0.68 -9.86
CA GLY A 46 -10.21 1.14 -10.86
C GLY A 46 -9.67 1.10 -12.28
N LEU A 47 -8.43 1.54 -12.50
CA LEU A 47 -7.77 1.44 -13.83
C LEU A 47 -7.57 -0.02 -14.25
N THR A 48 -7.23 -0.90 -13.31
CA THR A 48 -7.10 -2.33 -13.62
C THR A 48 -8.46 -2.94 -13.98
N VAL A 49 -9.53 -2.59 -13.27
CA VAL A 49 -10.90 -3.03 -13.59
C VAL A 49 -11.35 -2.50 -14.95
N LEU A 50 -11.05 -1.23 -15.26
CA LEU A 50 -11.36 -0.66 -16.58
C LEU A 50 -10.60 -1.40 -17.68
N ALA A 51 -9.30 -1.64 -17.51
CA ALA A 51 -8.51 -2.42 -18.45
C ALA A 51 -9.07 -3.84 -18.60
N ALA A 52 -9.48 -4.46 -17.50
CA ALA A 52 -10.16 -5.75 -17.48
C ALA A 52 -11.41 -5.78 -18.35
N LEU A 53 -12.27 -4.78 -18.21
CA LEU A 53 -13.50 -4.67 -19.02
C LEU A 53 -13.19 -4.49 -20.52
N LEU A 54 -12.17 -3.71 -20.86
CA LEU A 54 -11.74 -3.50 -22.23
C LEU A 54 -11.09 -4.75 -22.86
N LEU A 55 -10.46 -5.58 -22.05
CA LEU A 55 -9.78 -6.82 -22.48
C LEU A 55 -10.67 -8.06 -22.35
N ARG A 56 -11.88 -7.92 -21.82
CA ARG A 56 -12.79 -9.02 -21.58
C ARG A 56 -13.04 -9.80 -22.87
N TRP A 57 -12.91 -11.10 -22.78
CA TRP A 57 -13.09 -12.06 -23.90
C TRP A 57 -12.12 -11.88 -25.09
N ARG A 58 -11.13 -11.02 -24.99
CA ARG A 58 -10.10 -10.93 -26.04
C ARG A 58 -9.10 -12.08 -25.90
N SER A 59 -8.80 -12.75 -27.00
CA SER A 59 -7.79 -13.81 -27.09
C SER A 59 -6.51 -13.37 -27.80
N GLY A 60 -6.48 -12.16 -28.37
CA GLY A 60 -5.33 -11.65 -29.13
C GLY A 60 -4.60 -10.51 -28.43
N PRO A 61 -3.36 -10.22 -28.88
CA PRO A 61 -2.58 -9.09 -28.39
C PRO A 61 -3.27 -7.76 -28.76
N ASN A 62 -3.16 -6.79 -27.87
CA ASN A 62 -3.50 -5.39 -28.11
C ASN A 62 -2.28 -4.58 -28.53
N PHE A 63 -2.42 -3.26 -28.73
CA PHE A 63 -1.31 -2.39 -29.12
C PHE A 63 -0.16 -2.42 -28.09
N ILE A 64 -0.49 -2.39 -26.78
CA ILE A 64 0.51 -2.45 -25.69
C ILE A 64 1.25 -3.80 -25.74
N ASP A 65 0.53 -4.87 -26.03
CA ASP A 65 1.12 -6.20 -26.09
C ASP A 65 2.08 -6.32 -27.28
N THR A 66 1.68 -5.83 -28.45
CA THR A 66 2.54 -5.85 -29.64
C THR A 66 3.81 -5.01 -29.42
N TRP A 67 3.64 -3.81 -28.90
CA TRP A 67 4.78 -2.94 -28.59
C TRP A 67 5.67 -3.51 -27.49
N GLY A 68 5.10 -3.93 -26.36
CA GLY A 68 5.85 -4.48 -25.23
C GLY A 68 6.57 -5.79 -25.58
N SER A 69 5.95 -6.66 -26.38
CA SER A 69 6.59 -7.89 -26.85
C SER A 69 7.77 -7.63 -27.81
N SER A 70 7.78 -6.50 -28.51
CA SER A 70 8.94 -6.13 -29.34
C SER A 70 10.18 -5.75 -28.55
N LEU A 71 10.03 -5.39 -27.27
CA LEU A 71 11.12 -5.05 -26.37
C LEU A 71 11.77 -6.26 -25.69
N VAL A 72 11.07 -7.41 -25.70
CA VAL A 72 11.50 -8.61 -24.99
C VAL A 72 11.64 -9.77 -25.98
N HIS A 73 12.84 -10.35 -26.05
CA HIS A 73 13.05 -11.51 -26.91
C HIS A 73 12.38 -12.74 -26.30
N PRO A 74 11.53 -13.46 -27.07
CA PRO A 74 10.91 -14.70 -26.60
C PRO A 74 11.98 -15.73 -26.22
N ALA A 75 11.88 -16.29 -25.03
CA ALA A 75 12.79 -17.30 -24.52
C ALA A 75 12.04 -18.32 -23.63
N PRO A 76 11.09 -19.09 -24.19
CA PRO A 76 10.15 -19.90 -23.42
C PRO A 76 10.79 -21.01 -22.58
N HIS A 77 12.03 -21.40 -22.90
CA HIS A 77 12.76 -22.45 -22.19
C HIS A 77 14.02 -21.93 -21.47
N ASN A 78 14.16 -20.61 -21.31
CA ASN A 78 15.33 -20.03 -20.66
C ASN A 78 15.28 -20.21 -19.15
N SER A 79 16.23 -20.99 -18.62
CA SER A 79 16.31 -21.30 -17.19
C SER A 79 16.48 -20.06 -16.30
N THR A 80 17.19 -19.03 -16.79
CA THR A 80 17.38 -17.77 -16.04
C THR A 80 16.04 -17.09 -15.77
N TRP A 81 15.19 -16.95 -16.79
CA TRP A 81 13.87 -16.38 -16.62
C TRP A 81 12.99 -17.23 -15.68
N VAL A 82 13.06 -18.56 -15.79
CA VAL A 82 12.36 -19.45 -14.87
C VAL A 82 12.82 -19.24 -13.42
N HIS A 83 14.12 -19.06 -13.18
CA HIS A 83 14.64 -18.77 -11.84
C HIS A 83 14.19 -17.42 -11.32
N ILE A 84 14.15 -16.38 -12.17
CA ILE A 84 13.63 -15.07 -11.77
C ILE A 84 12.18 -15.20 -11.30
N THR A 85 11.33 -15.94 -12.00
CA THR A 85 9.93 -16.12 -11.60
C THR A 85 9.73 -16.91 -10.31
N GLN A 86 10.77 -17.52 -9.71
CA GLN A 86 10.66 -18.11 -8.37
C GLN A 86 10.37 -17.09 -7.27
N ILE A 87 10.65 -15.80 -7.52
CA ILE A 87 10.27 -14.69 -6.61
C ILE A 87 8.76 -14.68 -6.35
N ARG A 88 7.93 -15.14 -7.28
CA ARG A 88 6.47 -15.28 -7.10
C ARG A 88 6.03 -16.44 -6.20
N SER A 89 6.96 -17.22 -5.67
CA SER A 89 6.64 -18.40 -4.86
C SER A 89 5.81 -18.05 -3.63
N THR A 90 5.00 -19.01 -3.17
CA THR A 90 4.21 -18.85 -1.94
C THR A 90 5.10 -18.53 -0.74
N SER A 91 6.32 -19.09 -0.69
CA SER A 91 7.29 -18.79 0.36
C SER A 91 7.72 -17.33 0.35
N PHE A 92 7.97 -16.75 -0.84
CA PHE A 92 8.29 -15.32 -0.97
C PHE A 92 7.11 -14.43 -0.55
N LEU A 93 5.89 -14.76 -1.00
CA LEU A 93 4.68 -14.05 -0.62
C LEU A 93 4.50 -14.02 0.91
N VAL A 94 4.54 -15.19 1.53
CA VAL A 94 4.31 -15.32 2.98
C VAL A 94 5.45 -14.68 3.78
N ALA A 95 6.69 -15.02 3.48
CA ALA A 95 7.85 -14.47 4.19
C ALA A 95 7.97 -12.95 4.00
N GLY A 96 7.80 -12.46 2.77
CA GLY A 96 7.84 -11.03 2.46
C GLY A 96 6.76 -10.23 3.19
N SER A 97 5.54 -10.76 3.26
CA SER A 97 4.41 -10.13 3.97
C SER A 97 4.62 -10.13 5.49
N ILE A 98 5.08 -11.25 6.07
CA ILE A 98 5.39 -11.35 7.51
C ILE A 98 6.50 -10.37 7.88
N LEU A 99 7.60 -10.34 7.11
CA LEU A 99 8.72 -9.45 7.41
C LEU A 99 8.32 -7.97 7.29
N ALA A 100 7.53 -7.58 6.29
CA ALA A 100 7.01 -6.22 6.17
C ALA A 100 6.14 -5.86 7.39
N ALA A 101 5.25 -6.76 7.82
CA ALA A 101 4.43 -6.57 9.01
C ALA A 101 5.27 -6.42 10.28
N VAL A 102 6.29 -7.27 10.47
CA VAL A 102 7.21 -7.20 11.62
C VAL A 102 7.97 -5.87 11.67
N VAL A 103 8.43 -5.36 10.51
CA VAL A 103 9.14 -4.08 10.44
C VAL A 103 8.29 -2.91 10.92
N VAL A 104 6.98 -2.93 10.67
CA VAL A 104 6.10 -1.80 10.94
C VAL A 104 5.26 -1.94 12.21
N ILE A 105 5.11 -3.16 12.78
CA ILE A 105 4.15 -3.43 13.86
C ILE A 105 4.37 -2.59 15.12
N ALA A 106 5.62 -2.29 15.45
CA ALA A 106 5.96 -1.47 16.62
C ALA A 106 5.53 0.00 16.49
N ARG A 107 5.35 0.47 15.26
CA ARG A 107 4.96 1.86 14.93
C ARG A 107 3.48 1.97 14.57
N ASP A 108 2.97 0.98 13.81
CA ASP A 108 1.62 0.98 13.29
C ASP A 108 1.09 -0.44 13.11
N ARG A 109 0.32 -0.91 14.09
CA ARG A 109 -0.29 -2.24 14.07
C ARG A 109 -1.32 -2.44 12.94
N TRP A 110 -1.97 -1.36 12.53
CA TRP A 110 -2.99 -1.41 11.48
C TRP A 110 -2.34 -1.56 10.10
N ARG A 111 -1.25 -0.83 9.88
CA ARG A 111 -0.40 -1.00 8.70
C ARG A 111 0.25 -2.38 8.66
N ALA A 112 0.69 -2.91 9.81
CA ALA A 112 1.19 -4.27 9.89
C ALA A 112 0.13 -5.30 9.44
N LEU A 113 -1.12 -5.12 9.86
CA LEU A 113 -2.23 -5.95 9.42
C LEU A 113 -2.45 -5.85 7.90
N ALA A 114 -2.44 -4.65 7.34
CA ALA A 114 -2.54 -4.44 5.89
C ALA A 114 -1.40 -5.15 5.14
N CYS A 115 -0.14 -4.99 5.58
CA CYS A 115 1.03 -5.67 4.98
C CYS A 115 0.92 -7.20 5.03
N LEU A 116 0.34 -7.74 6.10
CA LEU A 116 0.24 -9.18 6.30
C LEU A 116 -0.81 -9.83 5.40
N ILE A 117 -2.01 -9.23 5.33
CA ILE A 117 -3.16 -9.89 4.68
C ILE A 117 -3.34 -9.49 3.22
N THR A 118 -3.03 -8.24 2.85
CA THR A 118 -3.42 -7.72 1.54
C THR A 118 -2.68 -8.39 0.37
N PRO A 119 -1.37 -8.72 0.44
CA PRO A 119 -0.72 -9.41 -0.67
C PRO A 119 -1.38 -10.76 -1.00
N THR A 120 -1.74 -11.53 0.02
CA THR A 120 -2.47 -12.80 -0.17
C THR A 120 -3.88 -12.55 -0.73
N LEU A 121 -4.61 -11.57 -0.20
CA LEU A 121 -5.94 -11.21 -0.69
C LEU A 121 -5.90 -10.78 -2.16
N ALA A 122 -4.93 -9.97 -2.57
CA ALA A 122 -4.76 -9.53 -3.95
C ALA A 122 -4.58 -10.70 -4.91
N VAL A 123 -3.76 -11.70 -4.51
CA VAL A 123 -3.55 -12.91 -5.31
C VAL A 123 -4.82 -13.75 -5.41
N LEU A 124 -5.51 -13.98 -4.29
CA LEU A 124 -6.75 -14.75 -4.28
C LEU A 124 -7.82 -14.08 -5.15
N LEU A 125 -7.98 -12.76 -5.07
CA LEU A 125 -8.89 -12.02 -5.93
C LEU A 125 -8.50 -12.12 -7.41
N THR A 126 -7.19 -12.06 -7.71
CA THR A 126 -6.70 -12.24 -9.08
C THR A 126 -7.06 -13.61 -9.64
N GLU A 127 -6.68 -14.68 -8.93
CA GLU A 127 -6.78 -16.04 -9.45
C GLU A 127 -8.22 -16.57 -9.47
N TYR A 128 -8.97 -16.35 -8.39
CA TYR A 128 -10.29 -16.96 -8.23
C TYR A 128 -11.46 -16.07 -8.65
N PHE A 129 -11.24 -14.76 -8.79
CA PHE A 129 -12.31 -13.84 -9.15
C PHE A 129 -12.07 -13.09 -10.46
N LEU A 130 -10.94 -12.36 -10.58
CA LEU A 130 -10.72 -11.53 -11.76
C LEU A 130 -10.47 -12.36 -13.00
N LYS A 131 -9.61 -13.33 -12.99
CA LYS A 131 -9.31 -14.17 -14.16
C LYS A 131 -10.54 -14.86 -14.73
N PRO A 132 -11.39 -15.56 -13.94
CA PRO A 132 -12.61 -16.17 -14.47
C PRO A 132 -13.62 -15.15 -15.03
N VAL A 133 -13.78 -14.00 -14.38
CA VAL A 133 -14.73 -12.96 -14.80
C VAL A 133 -14.29 -12.29 -16.10
N ILE A 134 -12.99 -12.01 -16.26
CA ILE A 134 -12.43 -11.33 -17.42
C ILE A 134 -12.33 -12.31 -18.60
N ALA A 135 -11.98 -13.55 -18.31
CA ALA A 135 -11.88 -14.66 -19.27
C ALA A 135 -10.97 -14.37 -20.48
N ARG A 136 -9.96 -13.48 -20.32
CA ARG A 136 -8.93 -13.27 -21.34
C ARG A 136 -8.02 -14.49 -21.40
N ARG A 137 -7.73 -14.98 -22.62
CA ARG A 137 -6.94 -16.20 -22.81
C ARG A 137 -5.68 -15.93 -23.63
N TYR A 138 -4.61 -16.58 -23.22
CA TYR A 138 -3.43 -16.82 -24.04
C TYR A 138 -3.32 -18.34 -24.18
N GLU A 139 -3.44 -18.82 -25.40
CA GLU A 139 -3.67 -20.24 -25.68
C GLU A 139 -4.88 -20.78 -24.91
N GLN A 140 -4.68 -21.71 -23.96
CA GLN A 140 -5.75 -22.33 -23.17
C GLN A 140 -5.83 -21.79 -21.74
N VAL A 141 -4.95 -20.82 -21.36
CA VAL A 141 -4.82 -20.33 -20.00
C VAL A 141 -5.45 -18.95 -19.84
N LEU A 142 -6.12 -18.71 -18.71
CA LEU A 142 -6.61 -17.38 -18.32
C LEU A 142 -5.41 -16.52 -17.87
N THR A 143 -5.27 -15.33 -18.47
CA THR A 143 -4.03 -14.56 -18.33
C THR A 143 -4.16 -13.23 -17.61
N PHE A 144 -5.26 -12.51 -17.76
CA PHE A 144 -5.40 -11.17 -17.19
C PHE A 144 -6.15 -11.16 -15.85
N PRO A 145 -5.66 -10.45 -14.85
CA PRO A 145 -4.30 -9.91 -14.71
C PRO A 145 -3.30 -11.04 -14.35
N SER A 146 -2.00 -10.78 -14.51
CA SER A 146 -0.95 -11.74 -14.13
C SER A 146 -0.87 -11.91 -12.63
N GLY A 147 -1.10 -13.14 -12.12
CA GLY A 147 -1.02 -13.43 -10.69
C GLY A 147 0.40 -13.34 -10.14
N SER A 148 1.40 -13.72 -10.92
CA SER A 148 2.80 -13.66 -10.51
C SER A 148 3.27 -12.20 -10.29
N THR A 149 2.95 -11.30 -11.22
CA THR A 149 3.28 -9.88 -11.05
C THR A 149 2.44 -9.22 -9.95
N THR A 150 1.20 -9.68 -9.73
CA THR A 150 0.37 -9.25 -8.59
C THR A 150 1.05 -9.57 -7.26
N VAL A 151 1.58 -10.79 -7.08
CA VAL A 151 2.34 -11.19 -5.87
C VAL A 151 3.49 -10.24 -5.63
N VAL A 152 4.37 -10.10 -6.62
CA VAL A 152 5.63 -9.36 -6.47
C VAL A 152 5.35 -7.88 -6.21
N ALA A 153 4.40 -7.29 -6.93
CA ALA A 153 4.04 -5.88 -6.75
C ALA A 153 3.35 -5.61 -5.40
N ALA A 154 2.49 -6.51 -4.93
CA ALA A 154 1.85 -6.37 -3.63
C ALA A 154 2.86 -6.45 -2.48
N VAL A 155 3.79 -7.41 -2.52
CA VAL A 155 4.86 -7.52 -1.51
C VAL A 155 5.78 -6.29 -1.57
N ALA A 156 6.18 -5.84 -2.78
CA ALA A 156 7.01 -4.64 -2.92
C ALA A 156 6.31 -3.40 -2.34
N MET A 157 5.02 -3.22 -2.59
CA MET A 157 4.25 -2.10 -2.03
C MET A 157 4.11 -2.21 -0.50
N ALA A 158 3.87 -3.43 0.03
CA ALA A 158 3.86 -3.65 1.49
C ALA A 158 5.18 -3.22 2.13
N TRP A 159 6.32 -3.50 1.51
CA TRP A 159 7.62 -3.01 1.99
C TRP A 159 7.75 -1.49 1.90
N ILE A 160 7.29 -0.85 0.81
CA ILE A 160 7.34 0.60 0.64
C ILE A 160 6.58 1.32 1.76
N ILE A 161 5.40 0.82 2.14
CA ILE A 161 4.62 1.42 3.23
C ILE A 161 5.15 1.04 4.63
N ALA A 162 5.79 -0.12 4.78
CA ALA A 162 6.34 -0.60 6.05
C ALA A 162 7.58 0.18 6.50
N VAL A 163 8.44 0.62 5.57
CA VAL A 163 9.70 1.28 5.91
C VAL A 163 9.53 2.76 6.26
N PRO A 164 10.46 3.35 7.05
CA PRO A 164 10.50 4.78 7.31
C PRO A 164 10.60 5.62 6.03
N ARG A 165 10.05 6.84 6.04
CA ARG A 165 9.99 7.72 4.86
C ARG A 165 11.35 7.98 4.20
N TRP A 166 12.41 8.06 4.97
CA TRP A 166 13.76 8.32 4.45
C TRP A 166 14.37 7.14 3.65
N ILE A 167 13.94 5.90 3.90
CA ILE A 167 14.36 4.72 3.16
C ILE A 167 13.45 4.45 1.93
N ARG A 168 12.23 4.96 1.93
CA ARG A 168 11.23 4.69 0.89
C ARG A 168 11.76 4.85 -0.54
N PRO A 169 12.48 5.93 -0.91
CA PRO A 169 12.98 6.07 -2.27
C PRO A 169 13.84 4.88 -2.73
N VAL A 170 14.67 4.35 -1.84
CA VAL A 170 15.51 3.19 -2.13
C VAL A 170 14.66 1.94 -2.33
N VAL A 171 13.68 1.71 -1.44
CA VAL A 171 12.79 0.56 -1.53
C VAL A 171 11.89 0.65 -2.77
N VAL A 172 11.46 1.85 -3.17
CA VAL A 172 10.72 2.08 -4.42
C VAL A 172 11.56 1.68 -5.64
N ILE A 173 12.83 2.10 -5.70
CA ILE A 173 13.73 1.76 -6.82
C ILE A 173 13.94 0.24 -6.88
N ILE A 174 14.25 -0.40 -5.75
CA ILE A 174 14.45 -1.85 -5.68
C ILE A 174 13.14 -2.58 -6.03
N GLY A 175 12.02 -2.17 -5.48
CA GLY A 175 10.70 -2.76 -5.74
C GLY A 175 10.32 -2.64 -7.22
N ALA A 176 10.48 -1.46 -7.81
CA ALA A 176 10.21 -1.23 -9.23
C ALA A 176 11.10 -2.10 -10.12
N PHE A 177 12.38 -2.25 -9.77
CA PHE A 177 13.31 -3.11 -10.49
C PHE A 177 12.89 -4.59 -10.42
N VAL A 178 12.54 -5.10 -9.23
CA VAL A 178 12.12 -6.49 -9.04
C VAL A 178 10.79 -6.77 -9.74
N VAL A 179 9.82 -5.86 -9.65
CA VAL A 179 8.55 -5.97 -10.39
C VAL A 179 8.79 -5.92 -11.89
N GLY A 180 9.67 -5.04 -12.37
CA GLY A 180 10.06 -4.95 -13.78
C GLY A 180 10.69 -6.24 -14.30
N LEU A 181 11.60 -6.84 -13.53
CA LEU A 181 12.21 -8.13 -13.86
C LEU A 181 11.16 -9.25 -13.96
N GLU A 182 10.21 -9.31 -13.03
CA GLU A 182 9.12 -10.29 -13.07
C GLU A 182 8.23 -10.07 -14.31
N CYS A 183 7.85 -8.81 -14.61
CA CYS A 183 7.10 -8.50 -15.82
C CYS A 183 7.85 -8.95 -17.09
N MET A 184 9.14 -8.68 -17.17
CA MET A 184 9.95 -9.13 -18.31
C MET A 184 10.05 -10.65 -18.39
N ALA A 185 10.21 -11.32 -17.25
CA ALA A 185 10.33 -12.77 -17.20
C ALA A 185 9.06 -13.48 -17.69
N VAL A 186 7.88 -13.08 -17.22
CA VAL A 186 6.62 -13.71 -17.65
C VAL A 186 6.29 -13.46 -19.12
N VAL A 187 6.74 -12.33 -19.69
CA VAL A 187 6.60 -12.02 -21.13
C VAL A 187 7.63 -12.81 -21.95
N ALA A 188 8.90 -12.86 -21.50
CA ALA A 188 9.94 -13.64 -22.18
C ALA A 188 9.61 -15.12 -22.24
N LEU A 189 9.06 -15.67 -21.15
CA LEU A 189 8.59 -17.06 -21.07
C LEU A 189 7.29 -17.30 -21.86
N GLN A 190 6.69 -16.27 -22.42
CA GLN A 190 5.42 -16.32 -23.15
C GLN A 190 4.23 -16.86 -22.32
N TRP A 191 4.27 -16.63 -21.00
CA TRP A 191 3.16 -17.01 -20.13
C TRP A 191 2.04 -15.96 -20.10
N HIS A 192 2.38 -14.69 -20.33
CA HIS A 192 1.48 -13.56 -20.25
C HIS A 192 1.77 -12.53 -21.34
N PHE A 193 0.76 -11.79 -21.73
CA PHE A 193 0.94 -10.56 -22.49
C PHE A 193 1.52 -9.45 -21.61
N PRO A 194 2.24 -8.47 -22.20
CA PRO A 194 2.73 -7.30 -21.47
C PRO A 194 1.65 -6.57 -20.67
N SER A 195 0.45 -6.39 -21.25
CA SER A 195 -0.66 -5.74 -20.55
C SER A 195 -1.18 -6.55 -19.37
N ASP A 196 -1.08 -7.90 -19.39
CA ASP A 196 -1.46 -8.74 -18.26
C ASP A 196 -0.48 -8.56 -17.09
N ALA A 197 0.81 -8.46 -17.41
CA ALA A 197 1.87 -8.22 -16.42
C ALA A 197 1.73 -6.84 -15.77
N ILE A 198 1.52 -5.79 -16.58
CA ILE A 198 1.28 -4.42 -16.09
C ILE A 198 0.01 -4.38 -15.24
N GLY A 199 -1.07 -4.99 -15.71
CA GLY A 199 -2.34 -5.05 -14.98
C GLY A 199 -2.19 -5.72 -13.61
N GLY A 200 -1.44 -6.83 -13.53
CA GLY A 200 -1.11 -7.51 -12.28
C GLY A 200 -0.30 -6.63 -11.32
N ALA A 201 0.72 -5.95 -11.84
CA ALA A 201 1.55 -5.05 -11.04
C ALA A 201 0.75 -3.87 -10.45
N VAL A 202 -0.06 -3.21 -11.28
CA VAL A 202 -0.91 -2.09 -10.85
C VAL A 202 -1.97 -2.57 -9.86
N PHE A 203 -2.61 -3.71 -10.10
CA PHE A 203 -3.60 -4.27 -9.19
C PHE A 203 -3.00 -4.64 -7.83
N GLY A 204 -1.87 -5.36 -7.81
CA GLY A 204 -1.23 -5.78 -6.56
C GLY A 204 -0.79 -4.61 -5.69
N ALA A 205 -0.12 -3.62 -6.28
CA ALA A 205 0.29 -2.41 -5.57
C ALA A 205 -0.92 -1.57 -5.12
N GLY A 206 -1.92 -1.41 -6.00
CA GLY A 206 -3.14 -0.65 -5.71
C GLY A 206 -3.96 -1.25 -4.58
N MET A 207 -4.06 -2.57 -4.50
CA MET A 207 -4.76 -3.26 -3.41
C MET A 207 -4.13 -2.98 -2.04
N VAL A 208 -2.80 -2.98 -1.95
CA VAL A 208 -2.11 -2.68 -0.69
C VAL A 208 -2.37 -1.25 -0.23
N LEU A 209 -2.25 -0.27 -1.14
CA LEU A 209 -2.54 1.13 -0.83
C LEU A 209 -4.01 1.34 -0.46
N LEU A 210 -4.93 0.71 -1.18
CA LEU A 210 -6.36 0.83 -0.92
C LEU A 210 -6.73 0.30 0.46
N VAL A 211 -6.29 -0.90 0.80
CA VAL A 211 -6.62 -1.53 2.07
C VAL A 211 -5.95 -0.81 3.24
N ASP A 212 -4.67 -0.43 3.11
CA ASP A 212 -3.96 0.37 4.12
C ASP A 212 -4.70 1.69 4.39
N GLY A 213 -5.02 2.43 3.34
CA GLY A 213 -5.74 3.69 3.45
C GLY A 213 -7.14 3.55 4.05
N LEU A 214 -7.91 2.52 3.65
CA LEU A 214 -9.25 2.27 4.21
C LEU A 214 -9.20 1.89 5.69
N ILE A 215 -8.22 1.11 6.12
CA ILE A 215 -8.01 0.77 7.52
C ILE A 215 -7.75 2.04 8.33
N HIS A 216 -6.86 2.92 7.86
CA HIS A 216 -6.54 4.17 8.56
C HIS A 216 -7.73 5.12 8.64
N LEU A 217 -8.51 5.28 7.56
CA LEU A 217 -9.75 6.06 7.57
C LEU A 217 -10.77 5.49 8.56
N ALA A 218 -10.94 4.18 8.60
CA ALA A 218 -11.87 3.54 9.53
C ALA A 218 -11.46 3.74 11.00
N VAL A 219 -10.17 3.60 11.29
CA VAL A 219 -9.63 3.78 12.65
C VAL A 219 -9.72 5.25 13.09
N GLY A 220 -9.35 6.20 12.22
CA GLY A 220 -9.47 7.64 12.48
C GLY A 220 -10.91 8.03 12.78
N SER A 221 -11.85 7.60 11.94
CA SER A 221 -13.29 7.85 12.15
C SER A 221 -13.84 7.26 13.45
N ALA A 222 -13.34 6.11 13.89
CA ALA A 222 -13.74 5.49 15.16
C ALA A 222 -13.24 6.30 16.36
N ARG A 223 -11.98 6.78 16.32
CA ARG A 223 -11.39 7.61 17.37
C ARG A 223 -12.12 8.95 17.50
N GLY A 224 -12.42 9.62 16.39
CA GLY A 224 -13.15 10.88 16.39
C GLY A 224 -14.53 10.78 17.03
N ARG A 225 -15.27 9.67 16.78
CA ARG A 225 -16.57 9.41 17.42
C ARG A 225 -16.46 9.19 18.92
N GLN A 226 -15.42 8.51 19.40
CA GLN A 226 -15.19 8.30 20.83
C GLN A 226 -14.86 9.59 21.55
N ALA A 227 -14.03 10.45 20.97
CA ALA A 227 -13.71 11.76 21.52
C ALA A 227 -14.94 12.67 21.65
N SER A 228 -15.85 12.66 20.67
CA SER A 228 -17.10 13.41 20.71
C SER A 228 -18.13 12.87 21.70
N ALA A 229 -18.05 11.61 22.07
CA ALA A 229 -18.97 10.95 23.03
C ALA A 229 -18.53 11.13 24.50
N THR A 230 -17.32 11.61 24.78
CA THR A 230 -16.86 11.84 26.15
C THR A 230 -17.45 13.15 26.65
N PRO A 231 -18.30 13.15 27.72
CA PRO A 231 -18.89 14.38 28.25
C PRO A 231 -17.78 15.31 28.75
N THR A 232 -17.84 16.57 28.37
CA THR A 232 -16.97 17.60 28.96
C THR A 232 -17.22 17.61 30.47
N PRO A 233 -16.19 17.46 31.33
CA PRO A 233 -16.40 17.56 32.77
C PRO A 233 -17.03 18.91 33.10
N ALA A 234 -18.14 18.87 33.86
CA ALA A 234 -18.80 20.09 34.29
C ALA A 234 -17.77 20.95 35.05
N VAL A 235 -17.48 22.12 34.50
CA VAL A 235 -16.68 23.10 35.22
C VAL A 235 -17.50 23.52 36.42
N ASP A 236 -17.09 23.07 37.62
CA ASP A 236 -17.74 23.44 38.88
C ASP A 236 -17.78 24.97 38.92
N ALA A 237 -19.01 25.51 38.91
CA ALA A 237 -19.23 26.94 39.05
C ALA A 237 -18.67 27.34 40.43
N PRO A 238 -17.90 28.45 40.55
CA PRO A 238 -17.41 28.93 41.82
C PRO A 238 -18.61 29.23 42.75
N SER A 239 -18.65 28.51 43.88
CA SER A 239 -19.61 28.80 44.95
C SER A 239 -19.41 30.22 45.46
N SER A 240 -20.35 31.08 45.22
CA SER A 240 -20.44 32.46 45.77
C SER A 240 -20.70 32.48 47.26
#